data_4108f4ec0bc37c1fafd2df2627abd0a2
#
_entry.id   4108f4ec0bc37c1fafd2df2627abd0a2
#
_cell.length_a   1.000
_cell.length_b   1.000
_cell.length_c   1.000
_cell.angle_alpha   90.00
_cell.angle_beta   90.00
_cell.angle_gamma   90.00
#
_symmetry.space_group_name_H-M   'P 1'
#
loop_
_entity.id
_entity.type
_entity.pdbx_description
1 polymer ?
#
loop_
_entity_poly.entity_id
_entity_poly.type
_entity_poly.pdbx_seq_one_letter_code
_entity_poly.pdbx_strand_id
1 'polypeptide(L)'
;DQFVKINKILEDHYKDMQDMEFTIEDGKLFMLQTRNGKRTAAAALKIAVDLVNEGMITKEEALLKVEPKQLDQLLHPNFDDVSLRCAHVVATGLAASPGAATGRIYFTAEDVIEASKNGVQDILLVRLETSPEDIEGMNIAHGILTIRGGMTSHAAVVARGMGTCCVCGCGSLKIDEENKILTTPDGKQYHEGDYMSLDGSTGNVYGEQIKTVEPEISGDFETFMEWADEVRKLQVRTNADTPRDALQARKFGAEGIGLCWKEHMFFEEERIFNFRRMITAETVEARKEALEKILP
;
A
#
# COMPACT_ATOMS: atom_id res chain seq x y z
N ASP A 1 22.26 -15.67 34.29
CA ASP A 1 23.13 -14.54 34.76
C ASP A 1 24.23 -14.16 33.78
N GLN A 2 24.98 -15.14 33.20
CA GLN A 2 26.05 -14.84 32.23
C GLN A 2 25.49 -14.22 30.94
N PHE A 3 24.43 -14.79 30.39
CA PHE A 3 23.77 -14.29 29.20
C PHE A 3 23.32 -12.84 29.36
N VAL A 4 22.61 -12.52 30.44
CA VAL A 4 22.10 -11.16 30.70
C VAL A 4 23.23 -10.13 30.76
N LYS A 5 24.39 -10.50 31.38
CA LYS A 5 25.55 -9.60 31.43
C LYS A 5 26.14 -9.35 30.05
N ILE A 6 26.24 -10.40 29.22
CA ILE A 6 26.81 -10.28 27.88
C ILE A 6 25.83 -9.51 26.97
N ASN A 7 24.54 -9.81 27.05
CA ASN A 7 23.52 -9.08 26.33
C ASN A 7 23.60 -7.57 26.60
N LYS A 8 23.67 -7.20 27.89
CA LYS A 8 23.77 -5.79 28.27
C LYS A 8 25.04 -5.12 27.72
N ILE A 9 26.20 -5.81 27.76
CA ILE A 9 27.45 -5.29 27.17
C ILE A 9 27.29 -5.03 25.66
N LEU A 10 26.66 -5.95 24.96
CA LEU A 10 26.48 -5.86 23.51
C LEU A 10 25.49 -4.75 23.15
N GLU A 11 24.34 -4.69 23.80
CA GLU A 11 23.36 -3.63 23.60
C GLU A 11 23.89 -2.23 23.92
N ASP A 12 24.61 -2.10 25.04
CA ASP A 12 25.28 -0.85 25.46
C ASP A 12 26.34 -0.41 24.43
N HIS A 13 27.03 -1.37 23.80
CA HIS A 13 28.06 -1.08 22.79
C HIS A 13 27.46 -0.71 21.41
N TYR A 14 26.54 -1.54 20.92
CA TYR A 14 25.96 -1.35 19.58
C TYR A 14 24.79 -0.36 19.56
N LYS A 15 24.25 -0.02 20.71
CA LYS A 15 23.05 0.83 20.84
C LYS A 15 21.88 0.32 20.01
N ASP A 16 21.74 -1.01 19.98
CA ASP A 16 20.72 -1.72 19.22
C ASP A 16 20.51 -3.14 19.73
N MET A 17 19.35 -3.72 19.43
CA MET A 17 19.06 -5.13 19.66
C MET A 17 20.04 -6.03 18.88
N GLN A 18 20.55 -7.05 19.52
CA GLN A 18 21.52 -7.97 18.94
C GLN A 18 20.97 -9.39 18.81
N ASP A 19 21.21 -9.98 17.66
CA ASP A 19 21.03 -11.42 17.41
C ASP A 19 22.34 -12.14 17.79
N MET A 20 22.26 -13.09 18.73
CA MET A 20 23.44 -13.72 19.35
C MET A 20 23.41 -15.23 19.17
N GLU A 21 24.55 -15.77 18.76
CA GLU A 21 24.81 -17.20 18.74
C GLU A 21 25.78 -17.56 19.87
N PHE A 22 25.44 -18.58 20.64
CA PHE A 22 26.27 -19.04 21.78
C PHE A 22 26.17 -20.54 21.99
N THR A 23 27.14 -21.10 22.71
CA THR A 23 27.08 -22.47 23.20
C THR A 23 27.35 -22.48 24.72
N ILE A 24 26.98 -23.57 25.38
CA ILE A 24 27.21 -23.78 26.79
C ILE A 24 27.98 -25.09 26.96
N GLU A 25 29.14 -25.02 27.66
CA GLU A 25 29.97 -26.17 28.02
C GLU A 25 30.32 -26.08 29.50
N ASP A 26 30.11 -27.14 30.24
CA ASP A 26 30.35 -27.23 31.68
C ASP A 26 29.78 -26.05 32.50
N GLY A 27 28.56 -25.60 32.15
CA GLY A 27 27.87 -24.48 32.81
C GLY A 27 28.44 -23.10 32.49
N LYS A 28 29.38 -22.99 31.55
CA LYS A 28 29.97 -21.76 31.09
C LYS A 28 29.44 -21.42 29.68
N LEU A 29 29.01 -20.17 29.50
CA LEU A 29 28.53 -19.66 28.22
C LEU A 29 29.70 -19.13 27.37
N PHE A 30 29.72 -19.54 26.11
CA PHE A 30 30.69 -19.09 25.10
C PHE A 30 29.94 -18.42 23.96
N MET A 31 30.24 -17.15 23.73
CA MET A 31 29.71 -16.41 22.58
C MET A 31 30.43 -16.86 21.31
N LEU A 32 29.65 -17.12 20.26
CA LEU A 32 30.15 -17.53 18.95
C LEU A 32 30.06 -16.38 17.95
N GLN A 33 28.93 -15.69 17.93
CA GLN A 33 28.67 -14.59 16.99
C GLN A 33 27.65 -13.62 17.55
N THR A 34 27.77 -12.36 17.18
CA THR A 34 26.72 -11.34 17.32
C THR A 34 26.55 -10.57 16.02
N ARG A 35 25.33 -10.12 15.73
CA ARG A 35 24.98 -9.30 14.58
C ARG A 35 23.75 -8.47 14.89
N ASN A 36 23.53 -7.41 14.11
CA ASN A 36 22.26 -6.69 14.16
C ASN A 36 21.13 -7.60 13.70
N GLY A 37 20.11 -7.77 14.51
CA GLY A 37 18.99 -8.65 14.22
C GLY A 37 18.18 -8.18 13.00
N LYS A 38 17.87 -9.11 12.11
CA LYS A 38 16.85 -8.87 11.07
C LYS A 38 15.50 -8.71 11.74
N ARG A 39 14.72 -7.73 11.30
CA ARG A 39 13.45 -7.38 11.95
C ARG A 39 12.40 -6.97 10.92
N THR A 40 11.13 -7.25 11.24
CA THR A 40 9.98 -6.72 10.49
C THR A 40 9.85 -5.22 10.73
N ALA A 41 9.05 -4.53 9.91
CA ALA A 41 8.77 -3.11 10.08
C ALA A 41 8.20 -2.79 11.48
N ALA A 42 7.25 -3.58 11.96
CA ALA A 42 6.67 -3.43 13.29
C ALA A 42 7.71 -3.61 14.41
N ALA A 43 8.59 -4.63 14.29
CA ALA A 43 9.66 -4.85 15.25
C ALA A 43 10.70 -3.71 15.22
N ALA A 44 11.04 -3.19 14.03
CA ALA A 44 11.98 -2.06 13.92
C ALA A 44 11.46 -0.81 14.63
N LEU A 45 10.18 -0.51 14.45
CA LEU A 45 9.52 0.61 15.12
C LEU A 45 9.49 0.42 16.64
N LYS A 46 9.02 -0.75 17.10
CA LYS A 46 8.93 -1.07 18.52
C LYS A 46 10.30 -0.98 19.20
N ILE A 47 11.34 -1.57 18.62
CA ILE A 47 12.70 -1.54 19.15
C ILE A 47 13.23 -0.09 19.23
N ALA A 48 13.00 0.73 18.20
CA ALA A 48 13.42 2.12 18.22
C ALA A 48 12.77 2.90 19.36
N VAL A 49 11.48 2.70 19.61
CA VAL A 49 10.75 3.34 20.71
C VAL A 49 11.25 2.83 22.07
N ASP A 50 11.42 1.52 22.21
CA ASP A 50 11.92 0.93 23.47
C ASP A 50 13.32 1.43 23.82
N LEU A 51 14.25 1.50 22.85
CA LEU A 51 15.61 2.00 23.07
C LEU A 51 15.64 3.46 23.57
N VAL A 52 14.72 4.31 23.10
CA VAL A 52 14.57 5.69 23.61
C VAL A 52 14.01 5.67 25.02
N ASN A 53 12.97 4.87 25.28
CA ASN A 53 12.35 4.76 26.61
C ASN A 53 13.33 4.22 27.67
N GLU A 54 14.25 3.35 27.27
CA GLU A 54 15.33 2.82 28.12
C GLU A 54 16.51 3.81 28.27
N GLY A 55 16.49 4.93 27.54
CA GLY A 55 17.55 5.95 27.60
C GLY A 55 18.85 5.54 26.91
N MET A 56 18.82 4.53 26.02
CA MET A 56 20.00 4.04 25.29
C MET A 56 20.36 4.91 24.10
N ILE A 57 19.37 5.51 23.45
CA ILE A 57 19.52 6.40 22.27
C ILE A 57 18.60 7.62 22.40
N THR A 58 18.89 8.65 21.60
CA THR A 58 18.03 9.84 21.51
C THR A 58 16.87 9.62 20.52
N LYS A 59 15.86 10.51 20.52
CA LYS A 59 14.76 10.48 19.55
C LYS A 59 15.28 10.60 18.11
N GLU A 60 16.26 11.48 17.88
CA GLU A 60 16.87 11.69 16.58
C GLU A 60 17.61 10.44 16.08
N GLU A 61 18.31 9.76 16.96
CA GLU A 61 18.99 8.49 16.65
C GLU A 61 17.96 7.40 16.33
N ALA A 62 16.85 7.34 17.05
CA ALA A 62 15.75 6.40 16.78
C ALA A 62 15.13 6.63 15.40
N LEU A 63 14.90 7.90 15.00
CA LEU A 63 14.39 8.24 13.67
C LEU A 63 15.30 7.75 12.55
N LEU A 64 16.61 7.72 12.77
CA LEU A 64 17.58 7.21 11.79
C LEU A 64 17.65 5.67 11.71
N LYS A 65 17.09 4.96 12.69
CA LYS A 65 17.10 3.49 12.73
C LYS A 65 15.97 2.84 11.94
N VAL A 66 14.90 3.57 11.64
CA VAL A 66 13.73 3.07 10.90
C VAL A 66 13.70 3.68 9.52
N GLU A 67 13.73 2.86 8.49
CA GLU A 67 13.62 3.35 7.12
C GLU A 67 12.18 3.79 6.80
N PRO A 68 11.98 4.90 6.06
CA PRO A 68 10.63 5.38 5.68
C PRO A 68 9.78 4.31 4.99
N LYS A 69 10.40 3.44 4.18
CA LYS A 69 9.69 2.33 3.51
C LYS A 69 9.11 1.31 4.50
N GLN A 70 9.71 1.14 5.68
CA GLN A 70 9.17 0.25 6.70
C GLN A 70 7.92 0.86 7.34
N LEU A 71 7.90 2.19 7.54
CA LEU A 71 6.69 2.88 8.02
C LEU A 71 5.54 2.79 7.02
N ASP A 72 5.86 2.93 5.74
CA ASP A 72 4.88 2.79 4.66
C ASP A 72 4.22 1.40 4.66
N GLN A 73 4.99 0.34 4.90
CA GLN A 73 4.46 -1.02 5.05
C GLN A 73 3.47 -1.17 6.22
N LEU A 74 3.63 -0.38 7.29
CA LEU A 74 2.74 -0.43 8.46
C LEU A 74 1.39 0.27 8.22
N LEU A 75 1.25 1.04 7.15
CA LEU A 75 0.02 1.77 6.80
C LEU A 75 -0.91 0.98 5.87
N HIS A 76 -0.44 -0.17 5.36
CA HIS A 76 -1.19 -0.98 4.41
C HIS A 76 -1.45 -2.39 4.95
N PRO A 77 -2.51 -3.07 4.50
CA PRO A 77 -2.72 -4.48 4.82
C PRO A 77 -1.50 -5.33 4.45
N ASN A 78 -1.18 -6.30 5.29
CA ASN A 78 -0.09 -7.25 5.08
C ASN A 78 -0.62 -8.67 5.09
N PHE A 79 0.17 -9.62 4.58
CA PHE A 79 -0.15 -11.03 4.75
C PHE A 79 0.22 -11.53 6.14
N ASP A 80 -0.58 -12.46 6.66
CA ASP A 80 -0.24 -13.22 7.86
C ASP A 80 1.03 -14.05 7.61
N ASP A 81 2.04 -13.89 8.47
CA ASP A 81 3.37 -14.51 8.31
C ASP A 81 3.32 -16.03 8.20
N VAL A 82 2.40 -16.67 8.94
CA VAL A 82 2.27 -18.14 8.93
C VAL A 82 1.70 -18.62 7.60
N SER A 83 0.64 -17.94 7.12
CA SER A 83 0.01 -18.25 5.84
C SER A 83 0.96 -18.00 4.67
N LEU A 84 1.73 -16.90 4.73
CA LEU A 84 2.68 -16.52 3.68
C LEU A 84 3.84 -17.50 3.52
N ARG A 85 4.33 -18.10 4.62
CA ARG A 85 5.45 -19.09 4.58
C ARG A 85 5.14 -20.34 3.79
N CYS A 86 3.87 -20.70 3.70
CA CYS A 86 3.41 -21.88 2.96
C CYS A 86 3.02 -21.55 1.52
N ALA A 87 2.94 -20.27 1.17
CA ALA A 87 2.46 -19.81 -0.11
C ALA A 87 3.53 -19.88 -1.22
N HIS A 88 3.10 -20.15 -2.44
CA HIS A 88 3.98 -20.25 -3.60
C HIS A 88 3.78 -19.08 -4.56
N VAL A 89 4.87 -18.37 -4.85
CA VAL A 89 4.87 -17.32 -5.87
C VAL A 89 4.70 -17.96 -7.25
N VAL A 90 3.62 -17.61 -7.93
CA VAL A 90 3.31 -18.09 -9.30
C VAL A 90 3.78 -17.14 -10.39
N ALA A 91 3.95 -15.86 -10.03
CA ALA A 91 4.47 -14.83 -10.93
C ALA A 91 4.99 -13.63 -10.12
N THR A 92 5.79 -12.79 -10.77
CA THR A 92 6.29 -11.53 -10.18
C THR A 92 6.15 -10.41 -11.19
N GLY A 93 5.65 -9.27 -10.75
CA GLY A 93 5.52 -8.03 -11.50
C GLY A 93 6.19 -6.86 -10.77
N LEU A 94 5.82 -5.65 -11.16
CA LEU A 94 6.28 -4.42 -10.51
C LEU A 94 5.39 -4.11 -9.30
N ALA A 95 6.02 -3.81 -8.17
CA ALA A 95 5.39 -3.32 -6.96
C ALA A 95 4.85 -1.88 -7.18
N ALA A 96 3.65 -1.79 -7.75
CA ALA A 96 3.13 -0.52 -8.26
C ALA A 96 2.38 0.31 -7.20
N SER A 97 1.68 -0.34 -6.28
CA SER A 97 1.04 0.28 -5.11
C SER A 97 1.08 -0.70 -3.95
N PRO A 98 1.56 -0.29 -2.76
CA PRO A 98 1.82 -1.18 -1.65
C PRO A 98 0.55 -1.82 -1.06
N GLY A 99 0.74 -2.82 -0.21
CA GLY A 99 -0.29 -3.56 0.48
C GLY A 99 -0.44 -5.00 0.00
N ALA A 100 -1.15 -5.80 0.79
CA ALA A 100 -1.54 -7.16 0.47
C ALA A 100 -3.03 -7.23 0.15
N ALA A 101 -3.38 -7.92 -0.91
CA ALA A 101 -4.76 -8.14 -1.28
C ALA A 101 -5.00 -9.61 -1.63
N THR A 102 -6.07 -10.17 -1.11
CA THR A 102 -6.53 -11.52 -1.44
C THR A 102 -7.97 -11.42 -1.92
N GLY A 103 -8.32 -12.15 -2.97
CA GLY A 103 -9.69 -12.13 -3.45
C GLY A 103 -9.93 -13.02 -4.66
N ARG A 104 -11.16 -13.01 -5.11
CA ARG A 104 -11.59 -13.68 -6.34
C ARG A 104 -11.26 -12.83 -7.55
N ILE A 105 -10.66 -13.45 -8.57
CA ILE A 105 -10.26 -12.73 -9.78
C ILE A 105 -11.44 -12.52 -10.72
N TYR A 106 -11.49 -11.32 -11.29
CA TYR A 106 -12.42 -10.91 -12.35
C TYR A 106 -11.67 -10.16 -13.44
N PHE A 107 -12.12 -10.26 -14.69
CA PHE A 107 -11.35 -9.85 -15.84
C PHE A 107 -11.82 -8.54 -16.49
N THR A 108 -12.99 -8.04 -16.12
CA THR A 108 -13.50 -6.74 -16.57
C THR A 108 -14.01 -5.90 -15.40
N ALA A 109 -14.11 -4.59 -15.60
CA ALA A 109 -14.70 -3.70 -14.60
C ALA A 109 -16.17 -4.01 -14.36
N GLU A 110 -16.90 -4.39 -15.40
CA GLU A 110 -18.30 -4.78 -15.35
C GLU A 110 -18.51 -6.03 -14.49
N ASP A 111 -17.67 -7.06 -14.67
CA ASP A 111 -17.70 -8.29 -13.87
C ASP A 111 -17.43 -8.00 -12.39
N VAL A 112 -16.49 -7.09 -12.08
CA VAL A 112 -16.18 -6.65 -10.70
C VAL A 112 -17.41 -5.98 -10.08
N ILE A 113 -18.06 -5.07 -10.82
CA ILE A 113 -19.26 -4.36 -10.37
C ILE A 113 -20.42 -5.35 -10.12
N GLU A 114 -20.63 -6.31 -11.02
CA GLU A 114 -21.66 -7.32 -10.89
C GLU A 114 -21.38 -8.25 -9.71
N ALA A 115 -20.14 -8.73 -9.55
CA ALA A 115 -19.75 -9.56 -8.43
C ALA A 115 -19.97 -8.86 -7.08
N SER A 116 -19.62 -7.58 -6.98
CA SER A 116 -19.84 -6.78 -5.79
C SER A 116 -21.32 -6.62 -5.47
N LYS A 117 -22.19 -6.38 -6.48
CA LYS A 117 -23.65 -6.34 -6.30
C LYS A 117 -24.23 -7.67 -5.84
N ASN A 118 -23.59 -8.78 -6.22
CA ASN A 118 -23.96 -10.13 -5.81
C ASN A 118 -23.38 -10.53 -4.43
N GLY A 119 -22.72 -9.61 -3.74
CA GLY A 119 -22.24 -9.78 -2.36
C GLY A 119 -20.86 -10.40 -2.23
N VAL A 120 -20.08 -10.49 -3.32
CA VAL A 120 -18.67 -10.87 -3.26
C VAL A 120 -17.90 -9.69 -2.67
N GLN A 121 -17.20 -9.92 -1.55
CA GLN A 121 -16.47 -8.85 -0.84
C GLN A 121 -15.03 -8.72 -1.32
N ASP A 122 -14.31 -9.84 -1.39
CA ASP A 122 -12.88 -9.84 -1.73
C ASP A 122 -12.71 -10.04 -3.23
N ILE A 123 -12.46 -8.95 -3.96
CA ILE A 123 -12.41 -8.93 -5.43
C ILE A 123 -11.03 -8.43 -5.88
N LEU A 124 -10.43 -9.12 -6.84
CA LEU A 124 -9.24 -8.69 -7.57
C LEU A 124 -9.59 -8.44 -9.03
N LEU A 125 -9.22 -7.27 -9.54
CA LEU A 125 -9.33 -6.96 -10.96
C LEU A 125 -8.05 -7.39 -11.68
N VAL A 126 -8.18 -8.26 -12.68
CA VAL A 126 -7.07 -8.78 -13.49
C VAL A 126 -7.27 -8.35 -14.94
N ARG A 127 -6.36 -7.54 -15.47
CA ARG A 127 -6.46 -6.99 -16.83
C ARG A 127 -5.16 -7.20 -17.61
N LEU A 128 -5.26 -7.20 -18.93
CA LEU A 128 -4.08 -7.05 -19.76
C LEU A 128 -3.40 -5.69 -19.47
N GLU A 129 -4.17 -4.64 -19.49
CA GLU A 129 -3.85 -3.27 -19.04
C GLU A 129 -5.16 -2.54 -18.72
N THR A 130 -5.15 -1.56 -17.81
CA THR A 130 -6.33 -0.80 -17.46
C THR A 130 -6.46 0.49 -18.29
N SER A 131 -7.70 0.91 -18.50
CA SER A 131 -8.07 2.17 -19.14
C SER A 131 -8.91 3.05 -18.21
N PRO A 132 -9.17 4.32 -18.57
CA PRO A 132 -10.07 5.18 -17.78
C PRO A 132 -11.48 4.62 -17.58
N GLU A 133 -11.94 3.73 -18.45
CA GLU A 133 -13.24 3.06 -18.36
C GLU A 133 -13.29 2.05 -17.20
N ASP A 134 -12.12 1.54 -16.76
CA ASP A 134 -12.03 0.56 -15.69
C ASP A 134 -12.08 1.19 -14.27
N ILE A 135 -12.12 2.52 -14.13
CA ILE A 135 -12.02 3.25 -12.85
C ILE A 135 -13.06 2.77 -11.82
N GLU A 136 -14.31 2.54 -12.24
CA GLU A 136 -15.37 2.10 -11.32
C GLU A 136 -15.06 0.71 -10.75
N GLY A 137 -14.64 -0.23 -11.61
CA GLY A 137 -14.18 -1.56 -11.17
C GLY A 137 -12.95 -1.51 -10.30
N MET A 138 -11.98 -0.63 -10.63
CA MET A 138 -10.76 -0.43 -9.83
C MET A 138 -11.07 0.10 -8.42
N ASN A 139 -12.09 0.97 -8.27
CA ASN A 139 -12.52 1.48 -6.96
C ASN A 139 -13.13 0.41 -6.05
N ILE A 140 -13.76 -0.60 -6.64
CA ILE A 140 -14.41 -1.69 -5.93
C ILE A 140 -13.39 -2.78 -5.56
N ALA A 141 -12.40 -3.00 -6.44
CA ALA A 141 -11.41 -4.05 -6.28
C ALA A 141 -10.48 -3.78 -5.07
N HIS A 142 -10.20 -4.82 -4.29
CA HIS A 142 -9.23 -4.80 -3.20
C HIS A 142 -7.78 -4.86 -3.70
N GLY A 143 -7.58 -5.35 -4.93
CA GLY A 143 -6.28 -5.40 -5.56
C GLY A 143 -6.39 -5.44 -7.08
N ILE A 144 -5.35 -4.94 -7.74
CA ILE A 144 -5.27 -4.81 -9.20
C ILE A 144 -4.02 -5.52 -9.70
N LEU A 145 -4.20 -6.40 -10.68
CA LEU A 145 -3.12 -7.10 -11.37
C LEU A 145 -3.17 -6.76 -12.86
N THR A 146 -2.06 -6.28 -13.42
CA THR A 146 -1.96 -6.11 -14.87
C THR A 146 -0.79 -6.88 -15.46
N ILE A 147 -1.01 -7.44 -16.63
CA ILE A 147 0.01 -8.20 -17.37
C ILE A 147 1.01 -7.25 -18.03
N ARG A 148 0.53 -6.11 -18.52
CA ARG A 148 1.32 -5.04 -19.12
C ARG A 148 1.29 -3.79 -18.25
N GLY A 149 2.20 -2.87 -18.52
CA GLY A 149 2.29 -1.58 -17.86
C GLY A 149 3.52 -1.47 -16.96
N GLY A 150 3.92 -0.24 -16.70
CA GLY A 150 5.04 0.13 -15.83
C GLY A 150 4.57 0.94 -14.63
N MET A 151 5.51 1.49 -13.87
CA MET A 151 5.24 2.32 -12.69
C MET A 151 4.49 3.62 -13.00
N THR A 152 4.43 4.02 -14.27
CA THR A 152 3.70 5.20 -14.78
C THR A 152 2.46 4.83 -15.59
N SER A 153 2.09 3.54 -15.64
CA SER A 153 0.86 3.10 -16.31
C SER A 153 -0.39 3.64 -15.61
N HIS A 154 -1.51 3.65 -16.32
CA HIS A 154 -2.80 4.04 -15.76
C HIS A 154 -3.14 3.26 -14.48
N ALA A 155 -2.99 1.92 -14.51
CA ALA A 155 -3.21 1.07 -13.32
C ALA A 155 -2.37 1.52 -12.12
N ALA A 156 -1.06 1.74 -12.31
CA ALA A 156 -0.14 2.10 -11.24
C ALA A 156 -0.44 3.49 -10.64
N VAL A 157 -0.76 4.46 -11.48
CA VAL A 157 -1.04 5.84 -11.02
C VAL A 157 -2.38 5.90 -10.28
N VAL A 158 -3.41 5.30 -10.85
CA VAL A 158 -4.76 5.31 -10.27
C VAL A 158 -4.79 4.49 -8.97
N ALA A 159 -4.19 3.28 -8.94
CA ALA A 159 -4.14 2.45 -7.75
C ALA A 159 -3.45 3.15 -6.57
N ARG A 160 -2.32 3.84 -6.82
CA ARG A 160 -1.67 4.66 -5.78
C ARG A 160 -2.55 5.80 -5.29
N GLY A 161 -3.26 6.46 -6.18
CA GLY A 161 -4.21 7.51 -5.81
C GLY A 161 -5.38 7.00 -4.95
N MET A 162 -5.80 5.77 -5.17
CA MET A 162 -6.87 5.09 -4.41
C MET A 162 -6.35 4.41 -3.12
N GLY A 163 -5.04 4.20 -2.98
CA GLY A 163 -4.47 3.38 -1.91
C GLY A 163 -4.73 1.89 -2.07
N THR A 164 -5.05 1.42 -3.28
CA THR A 164 -5.37 0.02 -3.59
C THR A 164 -4.10 -0.74 -3.93
N CYS A 165 -3.93 -1.95 -3.39
CA CYS A 165 -2.83 -2.86 -3.73
C CYS A 165 -2.74 -3.07 -5.25
N CYS A 166 -1.54 -2.92 -5.83
CA CYS A 166 -1.38 -3.09 -7.27
C CYS A 166 -0.04 -3.73 -7.66
N VAL A 167 -0.12 -4.75 -8.49
CA VAL A 167 1.01 -5.38 -9.17
C VAL A 167 0.85 -5.17 -10.68
N CYS A 168 1.81 -4.50 -11.31
CA CYS A 168 1.78 -4.19 -12.74
C CYS A 168 2.85 -4.93 -13.52
N GLY A 169 2.64 -5.09 -14.84
CA GLY A 169 3.68 -5.59 -15.74
C GLY A 169 4.09 -7.04 -15.47
N CYS A 170 3.13 -7.88 -15.05
CA CYS A 170 3.38 -9.28 -14.77
C CYS A 170 3.43 -10.12 -16.06
N GLY A 171 4.39 -9.81 -16.95
CA GLY A 171 4.48 -10.35 -18.31
C GLY A 171 4.75 -11.85 -18.42
N SER A 172 5.03 -12.54 -17.32
CA SER A 172 5.11 -14.00 -17.27
C SER A 172 3.74 -14.67 -17.27
N LEU A 173 2.69 -13.96 -16.88
CA LEU A 173 1.31 -14.44 -16.95
C LEU A 173 0.73 -14.22 -18.35
N LYS A 174 -0.20 -15.11 -18.75
CA LYS A 174 -0.97 -14.98 -19.99
C LYS A 174 -2.44 -14.85 -19.64
N ILE A 175 -3.09 -13.82 -20.16
CA ILE A 175 -4.51 -13.56 -19.96
C ILE A 175 -5.28 -13.79 -21.26
N ASP A 176 -6.43 -14.43 -21.14
CA ASP A 176 -7.46 -14.53 -22.16
C ASP A 176 -8.74 -13.91 -21.57
N GLU A 177 -8.94 -12.62 -21.86
CA GLU A 177 -10.05 -11.85 -21.28
C GLU A 177 -11.41 -12.30 -21.86
N GLU A 178 -11.44 -12.84 -23.10
CA GLU A 178 -12.68 -13.32 -23.72
C GLU A 178 -13.18 -14.63 -23.05
N ASN A 179 -12.25 -15.55 -22.79
CA ASN A 179 -12.58 -16.82 -22.13
C ASN A 179 -12.44 -16.75 -20.59
N LYS A 180 -12.03 -15.58 -20.07
CA LYS A 180 -11.84 -15.32 -18.63
C LYS A 180 -10.89 -16.34 -17.98
N ILE A 181 -9.70 -16.50 -18.57
CA ILE A 181 -8.68 -17.44 -18.14
C ILE A 181 -7.34 -16.70 -17.95
N LEU A 182 -6.73 -16.92 -16.80
CA LEU A 182 -5.35 -16.51 -16.49
C LEU A 182 -4.47 -17.75 -16.43
N THR A 183 -3.38 -17.79 -17.20
CA THR A 183 -2.45 -18.93 -17.24
C THR A 183 -1.10 -18.51 -16.70
N THR A 184 -0.58 -19.27 -15.73
CA THR A 184 0.75 -19.09 -15.14
C THR A 184 1.87 -19.73 -15.99
N PRO A 185 3.15 -19.39 -15.74
CA PRO A 185 4.27 -19.94 -16.54
C PRO A 185 4.40 -21.46 -16.49
N ASP A 186 3.97 -22.09 -15.41
CA ASP A 186 3.92 -23.56 -15.26
C ASP A 186 2.71 -24.22 -15.94
N GLY A 187 1.83 -23.43 -16.58
CA GLY A 187 0.66 -23.89 -17.31
C GLY A 187 -0.60 -24.08 -16.47
N LYS A 188 -0.58 -23.75 -15.20
CA LYS A 188 -1.79 -23.76 -14.36
C LYS A 188 -2.74 -22.66 -14.79
N GLN A 189 -4.03 -22.98 -14.86
CA GLN A 189 -5.08 -22.04 -15.25
C GLN A 189 -5.94 -21.65 -14.07
N TYR A 190 -6.30 -20.36 -14.03
CA TYR A 190 -7.23 -19.77 -13.09
C TYR A 190 -8.39 -19.15 -13.86
N HIS A 191 -9.59 -19.37 -13.40
CA HIS A 191 -10.82 -18.90 -14.00
C HIS A 191 -11.44 -17.80 -13.16
N GLU A 192 -12.38 -17.09 -13.74
CA GLU A 192 -13.17 -16.09 -13.02
C GLU A 192 -13.78 -16.70 -11.74
N GLY A 193 -13.60 -15.98 -10.62
CA GLY A 193 -14.04 -16.44 -9.29
C GLY A 193 -13.03 -17.28 -8.53
N ASP A 194 -11.91 -17.72 -9.13
CA ASP A 194 -10.81 -18.37 -8.40
C ASP A 194 -10.08 -17.40 -7.50
N TYR A 195 -9.51 -17.90 -6.40
CA TYR A 195 -8.75 -17.07 -5.46
C TYR A 195 -7.31 -16.86 -5.92
N MET A 196 -6.86 -15.63 -5.78
CA MET A 196 -5.46 -15.25 -5.86
C MET A 196 -5.10 -14.23 -4.77
N SER A 197 -3.80 -14.03 -4.55
CA SER A 197 -3.29 -13.03 -3.61
C SER A 197 -2.17 -12.21 -4.27
N LEU A 198 -2.16 -10.90 -3.99
CA LEU A 198 -1.22 -9.94 -4.55
C LEU A 198 -0.44 -9.25 -3.43
N ASP A 199 0.87 -9.18 -3.56
CA ASP A 199 1.74 -8.39 -2.71
C ASP A 199 2.23 -7.15 -3.48
N GLY A 200 1.56 -6.05 -3.27
CA GLY A 200 1.89 -4.78 -3.92
C GLY A 200 3.19 -4.15 -3.42
N SER A 201 3.75 -4.64 -2.30
CA SER A 201 5.01 -4.17 -1.74
C SER A 201 6.22 -4.89 -2.36
N THR A 202 6.07 -6.15 -2.73
CA THR A 202 7.14 -6.97 -3.35
C THR A 202 6.93 -7.22 -4.84
N GLY A 203 5.70 -7.09 -5.34
CA GLY A 203 5.31 -7.43 -6.70
C GLY A 203 5.01 -8.93 -6.89
N ASN A 204 4.93 -9.71 -5.83
CA ASN A 204 4.65 -11.13 -5.92
C ASN A 204 3.16 -11.41 -6.11
N VAL A 205 2.87 -12.44 -6.91
CA VAL A 205 1.53 -12.97 -7.15
C VAL A 205 1.48 -14.41 -6.69
N TYR A 206 0.47 -14.75 -5.90
CA TYR A 206 0.26 -16.10 -5.35
C TYR A 206 -1.04 -16.67 -5.89
N GLY A 207 -1.02 -17.93 -6.28
CA GLY A 207 -2.15 -18.65 -6.87
C GLY A 207 -3.05 -19.31 -5.84
N GLU A 208 -3.22 -18.70 -4.69
CA GLU A 208 -3.98 -19.24 -3.54
C GLU A 208 -4.49 -18.09 -2.65
N GLN A 209 -5.42 -18.43 -1.77
CA GLN A 209 -5.95 -17.50 -0.78
C GLN A 209 -5.00 -17.41 0.42
N ILE A 210 -4.38 -16.25 0.63
CA ILE A 210 -3.54 -15.96 1.79
C ILE A 210 -4.31 -15.00 2.71
N LYS A 211 -4.31 -15.29 4.01
CA LYS A 211 -4.95 -14.43 5.00
C LYS A 211 -4.25 -13.07 5.05
N THR A 212 -5.02 -11.99 4.97
CA THR A 212 -4.56 -10.63 5.18
C THR A 212 -4.78 -10.19 6.62
N VAL A 213 -3.93 -9.29 7.08
CA VAL A 213 -4.01 -8.64 8.40
C VAL A 213 -4.08 -7.13 8.15
N GLU A 214 -5.11 -6.49 8.69
CA GLU A 214 -5.27 -5.05 8.61
C GLU A 214 -4.12 -4.33 9.33
N PRO A 215 -3.71 -3.16 8.88
CA PRO A 215 -2.67 -2.38 9.53
C PRO A 215 -3.15 -1.94 10.92
N GLU A 216 -2.41 -2.34 11.95
CA GLU A 216 -2.59 -1.80 13.29
C GLU A 216 -1.61 -0.62 13.46
N ILE A 217 -2.15 0.59 13.43
CA ILE A 217 -1.41 1.78 13.86
C ILE A 217 -1.26 1.67 15.38
N SER A 218 -0.09 1.19 15.83
CA SER A 218 0.21 1.06 17.25
C SER A 218 0.49 2.44 17.87
N GLY A 219 0.34 2.57 19.19
CA GLY A 219 0.75 3.77 19.92
C GLY A 219 2.24 4.11 19.74
N ASP A 220 3.08 3.11 19.43
CA ASP A 220 4.49 3.31 19.10
C ASP A 220 4.65 4.06 17.77
N PHE A 221 3.77 3.81 16.79
CA PHE A 221 3.77 4.55 15.53
C PHE A 221 3.41 6.03 15.74
N GLU A 222 2.40 6.31 16.54
CA GLU A 222 2.03 7.69 16.90
C GLU A 222 3.17 8.40 17.61
N THR A 223 3.76 7.77 18.63
CA THR A 223 4.92 8.29 19.37
C THR A 223 6.10 8.59 18.44
N PHE A 224 6.40 7.68 17.52
CA PHE A 224 7.50 7.84 16.57
C PHE A 224 7.24 9.00 15.59
N MET A 225 6.00 9.14 15.12
CA MET A 225 5.61 10.25 14.23
C MET A 225 5.63 11.60 14.97
N GLU A 226 5.26 11.66 16.25
CA GLU A 226 5.41 12.86 17.07
C GLU A 226 6.89 13.31 17.16
N TRP A 227 7.82 12.36 17.34
CA TRP A 227 9.26 12.69 17.32
C TRP A 227 9.72 13.20 15.95
N ALA A 228 9.20 12.62 14.87
CA ALA A 228 9.50 13.09 13.52
C ALA A 228 8.99 14.54 13.32
N ASP A 229 7.80 14.86 13.84
CA ASP A 229 7.22 16.19 13.78
C ASP A 229 8.01 17.23 14.61
N GLU A 230 8.59 16.82 15.74
CA GLU A 230 9.47 17.70 16.55
C GLU A 230 10.76 18.11 15.80
N VAL A 231 11.27 17.23 14.91
CA VAL A 231 12.58 17.42 14.26
C VAL A 231 12.46 17.99 12.84
N ARG A 232 11.38 17.66 12.13
CA ARG A 232 11.20 18.10 10.75
C ARG A 232 11.12 19.63 10.62
N LYS A 233 11.65 20.14 9.48
CA LYS A 233 11.61 21.57 9.14
C LYS A 233 10.57 21.88 8.07
N LEU A 234 10.22 20.91 7.23
CA LEU A 234 9.27 21.07 6.14
C LEU A 234 7.86 20.71 6.61
N GLN A 235 6.89 21.47 6.13
CA GLN A 235 5.48 21.16 6.31
C GLN A 235 5.02 20.17 5.25
N VAL A 236 4.09 19.28 5.61
CA VAL A 236 3.48 18.33 4.70
C VAL A 236 2.18 18.90 4.14
N ARG A 237 2.12 19.03 2.82
CA ARG A 237 0.92 19.46 2.08
C ARG A 237 0.48 18.36 1.15
N THR A 238 -0.83 18.18 1.02
CA THR A 238 -1.43 17.16 0.18
C THR A 238 -2.28 17.77 -0.92
N ASN A 239 -2.53 17.00 -1.97
CA ASN A 239 -3.55 17.35 -2.96
C ASN A 239 -4.93 17.01 -2.38
N ALA A 240 -5.89 17.91 -2.53
CA ALA A 240 -7.27 17.69 -2.13
C ALA A 240 -8.19 18.54 -3.01
N ASP A 241 -9.14 17.90 -3.65
CA ASP A 241 -10.04 18.52 -4.62
C ASP A 241 -11.46 18.65 -4.07
N THR A 242 -11.83 17.83 -3.09
CA THR A 242 -13.15 17.80 -2.46
C THR A 242 -13.07 18.07 -0.95
N PRO A 243 -14.17 18.48 -0.29
CA PRO A 243 -14.24 18.59 1.16
C PRO A 243 -13.92 17.27 1.88
N ARG A 244 -14.28 16.13 1.28
CA ARG A 244 -13.99 14.79 1.79
C ARG A 244 -12.49 14.53 1.81
N ASP A 245 -11.80 14.84 0.72
CA ASP A 245 -10.35 14.67 0.60
C ASP A 245 -9.61 15.56 1.61
N ALA A 246 -10.04 16.83 1.73
CA ALA A 246 -9.47 17.76 2.69
C ALA A 246 -9.64 17.28 4.15
N LEU A 247 -10.80 16.70 4.49
CA LEU A 247 -11.05 16.13 5.81
C LEU A 247 -10.16 14.91 6.07
N GLN A 248 -10.03 14.02 5.07
CA GLN A 248 -9.19 12.83 5.17
C GLN A 248 -7.70 13.21 5.28
N ALA A 249 -7.25 14.17 4.47
CA ALA A 249 -5.91 14.73 4.54
C ALA A 249 -5.59 15.29 5.92
N ARG A 250 -6.54 16.02 6.52
CA ARG A 250 -6.39 16.56 7.87
C ARG A 250 -6.26 15.46 8.92
N LYS A 251 -7.03 14.38 8.79
CA LYS A 251 -6.92 13.20 9.69
C LYS A 251 -5.55 12.54 9.59
N PHE A 252 -4.94 12.53 8.41
CA PHE A 252 -3.59 12.02 8.18
C PHE A 252 -2.47 13.00 8.58
N GLY A 253 -2.79 14.13 9.19
CA GLY A 253 -1.81 15.09 9.68
C GLY A 253 -1.30 16.09 8.64
N ALA A 254 -1.95 16.21 7.48
CA ALA A 254 -1.59 17.26 6.52
C ALA A 254 -1.83 18.65 7.09
N GLU A 255 -0.87 19.55 6.86
CA GLU A 255 -0.86 20.92 7.39
C GLU A 255 -1.42 21.94 6.40
N GLY A 256 -1.71 21.51 5.18
CA GLY A 256 -2.32 22.36 4.16
C GLY A 256 -2.55 21.65 2.84
N ILE A 257 -3.20 22.34 1.91
CA ILE A 257 -3.42 21.88 0.55
C ILE A 257 -2.21 22.33 -0.30
N GLY A 258 -1.60 21.40 -1.03
CA GLY A 258 -0.53 21.65 -1.98
C GLY A 258 -1.09 22.03 -3.34
N LEU A 259 -1.78 21.11 -3.99
CA LEU A 259 -2.45 21.30 -5.28
C LEU A 259 -3.92 20.95 -5.15
N CYS A 260 -4.76 21.77 -5.78
CA CYS A 260 -6.18 21.52 -5.98
C CYS A 260 -6.45 21.53 -7.49
N TRP A 261 -6.87 20.41 -8.02
CA TRP A 261 -7.23 20.26 -9.43
C TRP A 261 -8.64 20.79 -9.64
N LYS A 262 -8.75 22.04 -10.00
CA LYS A 262 -10.06 22.69 -10.20
C LYS A 262 -10.92 21.97 -11.26
N GLU A 263 -10.27 21.34 -12.22
CA GLU A 263 -10.92 20.55 -13.26
C GLU A 263 -11.77 19.41 -12.67
N HIS A 264 -11.27 18.75 -11.61
CA HIS A 264 -11.99 17.66 -10.95
C HIS A 264 -13.30 18.12 -10.31
N MET A 265 -13.37 19.38 -9.85
CA MET A 265 -14.60 19.95 -9.28
C MET A 265 -15.72 20.08 -10.29
N PHE A 266 -15.39 20.12 -11.60
CA PHE A 266 -16.36 20.22 -12.68
C PHE A 266 -16.80 18.87 -13.25
N PHE A 267 -16.13 17.77 -12.84
CA PHE A 267 -16.49 16.42 -13.28
C PHE A 267 -17.58 15.78 -12.42
N GLU A 268 -18.00 16.44 -11.34
CA GLU A 268 -19.17 15.99 -10.58
C GLU A 268 -20.42 15.93 -11.47
N GLU A 269 -21.24 14.91 -11.26
CA GLU A 269 -22.39 14.56 -12.09
C GLU A 269 -23.33 15.73 -12.32
N GLU A 270 -23.53 16.56 -11.31
CA GLU A 270 -24.39 17.75 -11.38
C GLU A 270 -23.78 18.91 -12.18
N ARG A 271 -22.46 19.01 -12.25
CA ARG A 271 -21.73 20.13 -12.85
C ARG A 271 -21.24 19.85 -14.26
N ILE A 272 -20.89 18.61 -14.57
CA ILE A 272 -20.24 18.23 -15.84
C ILE A 272 -21.06 18.62 -17.06
N PHE A 273 -22.38 18.50 -16.98
CA PHE A 273 -23.27 18.86 -18.10
C PHE A 273 -23.17 20.36 -18.44
N ASN A 274 -23.25 21.22 -17.45
CA ASN A 274 -23.15 22.67 -17.63
C ASN A 274 -21.72 23.09 -17.99
N PHE A 275 -20.70 22.39 -17.48
CA PHE A 275 -19.33 22.62 -17.88
C PHE A 275 -19.08 22.31 -19.36
N ARG A 276 -19.63 21.20 -19.88
CA ARG A 276 -19.61 20.89 -21.33
C ARG A 276 -20.33 21.92 -22.14
N ARG A 277 -21.51 22.37 -21.70
CA ARG A 277 -22.25 23.46 -22.35
C ARG A 277 -21.45 24.75 -22.42
N MET A 278 -20.75 25.11 -21.34
CA MET A 278 -19.90 26.28 -21.29
C MET A 278 -18.77 26.22 -22.33
N ILE A 279 -18.09 25.05 -22.44
CA ILE A 279 -16.96 24.85 -23.38
C ILE A 279 -17.45 24.92 -24.82
N THR A 280 -18.60 24.27 -25.14
CA THR A 280 -19.15 24.17 -26.49
C THR A 280 -20.02 25.36 -26.91
N ALA A 281 -20.21 26.36 -26.00
CA ALA A 281 -21.03 27.53 -26.29
C ALA A 281 -20.42 28.40 -27.39
N GLU A 282 -21.17 28.64 -28.45
CA GLU A 282 -20.78 29.50 -29.58
C GLU A 282 -20.98 31.02 -29.32
N THR A 283 -21.85 31.35 -28.35
CA THR A 283 -22.15 32.76 -28.00
C THR A 283 -21.72 33.07 -26.57
N VAL A 284 -21.45 34.34 -26.31
CA VAL A 284 -21.05 34.83 -24.96
C VAL A 284 -22.20 34.67 -23.96
N GLU A 285 -23.45 34.90 -24.41
CA GLU A 285 -24.66 34.78 -23.61
C GLU A 285 -24.88 33.33 -23.16
N ALA A 286 -24.80 32.37 -24.07
CA ALA A 286 -24.95 30.95 -23.78
C ALA A 286 -23.84 30.46 -22.81
N ARG A 287 -22.63 31.00 -22.96
CA ARG A 287 -21.50 30.69 -22.05
C ARG A 287 -21.72 31.23 -20.64
N LYS A 288 -22.22 32.45 -20.51
CA LYS A 288 -22.58 33.06 -19.23
C LYS A 288 -23.67 32.29 -18.52
N GLU A 289 -24.74 31.91 -19.23
CA GLU A 289 -25.84 31.12 -18.68
C GLU A 289 -25.34 29.76 -18.11
N ALA A 290 -24.43 29.10 -18.83
CA ALA A 290 -23.85 27.84 -18.36
C ALA A 290 -22.93 28.06 -17.15
N LEU A 291 -22.15 29.16 -17.13
CA LEU A 291 -21.26 29.53 -16.03
C LEU A 291 -22.04 29.82 -14.74
N GLU A 292 -23.15 30.55 -14.82
CA GLU A 292 -24.00 30.84 -13.66
C GLU A 292 -24.54 29.59 -12.96
N LYS A 293 -24.66 28.49 -13.70
CA LYS A 293 -25.07 27.18 -13.15
C LYS A 293 -23.91 26.36 -12.53
N ILE A 294 -22.67 26.71 -12.84
CA ILE A 294 -21.47 26.01 -12.35
C ILE A 294 -20.91 26.72 -11.11
N LEU A 295 -20.97 28.04 -11.11
CA LEU A 295 -20.48 28.85 -9.98
C LEU A 295 -21.47 28.76 -8.82
N PRO A 296 -20.94 28.66 -7.57
CA PRO A 296 -21.77 28.64 -6.36
C PRO A 296 -22.50 29.97 -6.15
#